data_6038a7cd5a70b6fed66621395286cc57
#
_entry.id   6038a7cd5a70b6fed66621395286cc57
#
_cell.length_a   1.000
_cell.length_b   1.000
_cell.length_c   1.000
_cell.angle_alpha   90.00
_cell.angle_beta   90.00
_cell.angle_gamma   90.00
#
_symmetry.space_group_name_H-M   'P 1'
#
loop_
_entity.id
_entity.type
_entity.pdbx_description
1 polymer ?
#
loop_
_entity_poly.entity_id
_entity_poly.type
_entity_poly.pdbx_seq_one_letter_code
_entity_poly.pdbx_strand_id
1 'polypeptide(L)' 'MNDRLEFDIVCPNNHNKAVTFSQEEFEEILKSGALVFHCNTCDTNWSPSQEEIAKFRKKFAKIWS' A
#
# COMPACT_ATOMS: atom_id res chain seq x y z
N MET A 1 -16.16 3.68 -12.23
CA MET A 1 -14.95 3.11 -12.76
C MET A 1 -14.00 2.73 -11.69
N ASN A 2 -13.35 1.61 -11.86
CA ASN A 2 -12.57 1.04 -10.80
C ASN A 2 -11.09 1.14 -11.11
N ASP A 3 -10.48 2.20 -10.61
CA ASP A 3 -9.07 2.47 -10.85
C ASP A 3 -8.17 1.96 -9.72
N ARG A 4 -8.65 0.95 -9.01
CA ARG A 4 -7.90 0.42 -7.89
C ARG A 4 -6.88 -0.62 -8.36
N LEU A 5 -5.67 -0.53 -7.82
CA LEU A 5 -4.62 -1.48 -8.09
C LEU A 5 -4.40 -2.37 -6.87
N GLU A 6 -4.07 -3.61 -7.13
CA GLU A 6 -3.76 -4.56 -6.07
C GLU A 6 -2.25 -4.58 -5.81
N PHE A 7 -1.88 -4.55 -4.54
CA PHE A 7 -0.49 -4.60 -4.12
C PHE A 7 -0.31 -5.73 -3.12
N ASP A 8 0.82 -6.42 -3.23
CA ASP A 8 1.18 -7.44 -2.25
C ASP A 8 2.09 -6.82 -1.21
N ILE A 9 1.71 -6.99 0.06
CA ILE A 9 2.52 -6.51 1.17
C ILE A 9 2.83 -7.68 2.10
N VAL A 10 3.90 -7.53 2.86
CA VAL A 10 4.35 -8.56 3.81
C VAL A 10 4.49 -7.91 5.17
N CYS A 11 3.85 -8.50 6.17
CA CYS A 11 3.98 -7.98 7.53
C CYS A 11 5.35 -8.36 8.13
N PRO A 12 5.76 -7.73 9.23
CA PRO A 12 7.05 -8.03 9.85
C PRO A 12 7.25 -9.50 10.24
N ASN A 13 6.17 -10.25 10.34
CA ASN A 13 6.21 -11.68 10.66
C ASN A 13 6.08 -12.56 9.42
N ASN A 14 6.33 -11.99 8.22
CA ASN A 14 6.34 -12.72 6.95
C ASN A 14 4.98 -13.25 6.50
N HIS A 15 3.91 -12.61 6.90
CA HIS A 15 2.58 -12.95 6.40
C HIS A 15 2.25 -12.09 5.19
N ASN A 16 1.87 -12.73 4.10
CA ASN A 16 1.49 -12.03 2.88
C ASN A 16 0.08 -11.50 2.98
N LYS A 17 -0.13 -10.32 2.43
CA LYS A 17 -1.45 -9.72 2.39
C LYS A 17 -1.61 -8.91 1.10
N ALA A 18 -2.79 -8.96 0.52
CA ALA A 18 -3.10 -8.14 -0.66
C ALA A 18 -3.94 -6.94 -0.23
N VAL A 19 -3.59 -5.77 -0.73
CA VAL A 19 -4.34 -4.54 -0.47
C VAL A 19 -4.63 -3.86 -1.80
N THR A 20 -5.70 -3.07 -1.85
CA THR A 20 -6.07 -2.35 -3.04
C THR A 20 -6.21 -0.87 -2.73
N PHE A 21 -5.72 -0.05 -3.63
CA PHE A 21 -5.84 1.41 -3.54
C PHE A 21 -6.11 1.99 -4.92
N SER A 22 -6.89 3.06 -4.98
CA SER A 22 -6.87 3.93 -6.13
C SER A 22 -5.72 4.93 -5.95
N GLN A 23 -5.28 5.55 -7.05
CA GLN A 23 -4.22 6.54 -6.97
C GLN A 23 -4.62 7.70 -6.04
N GLU A 24 -5.85 8.11 -6.14
CA GLU A 24 -6.38 9.20 -5.32
C GLU A 24 -6.35 8.85 -3.83
N GLU A 25 -6.81 7.67 -3.48
CA GLU A 25 -6.78 7.21 -2.11
C GLU A 25 -5.35 7.14 -1.56
N PHE A 26 -4.45 6.61 -2.39
CA PHE A 26 -3.07 6.44 -1.99
C PHE A 26 -2.41 7.80 -1.70
N GLU A 27 -2.63 8.76 -2.58
CA GLU A 27 -2.08 10.11 -2.41
C GLU A 27 -2.65 10.81 -1.17
N GLU A 28 -3.93 10.65 -0.92
CA GLU A 28 -4.55 11.24 0.25
C GLU A 28 -4.00 10.67 1.55
N ILE A 29 -3.83 9.35 1.59
CA ILE A 29 -3.30 8.70 2.78
C ILE A 29 -1.86 9.14 3.03
N LEU A 30 -1.06 9.25 1.97
CA LEU A 30 0.32 9.73 2.10
C LEU A 30 0.37 11.16 2.61
N LYS A 31 -0.53 12.00 2.13
CA LYS A 31 -0.61 13.39 2.56
C LYS A 31 -0.90 13.52 4.04
N SER A 32 -1.79 12.68 4.54
CA SER A 32 -2.14 12.72 5.95
C SER A 32 -1.09 12.06 6.83
N GLY A 33 -0.15 11.34 6.24
CA GLY A 33 0.87 10.63 6.98
C GLY A 33 0.35 9.43 7.74
N ALA A 34 -0.83 8.92 7.37
CA ALA A 34 -1.52 7.90 8.11
C ALA A 34 -1.54 6.54 7.40
N LEU A 35 -0.59 6.27 6.54
CA LEU A 35 -0.55 4.99 5.85
C LEU A 35 -0.02 3.91 6.79
N VAL A 36 -0.94 3.08 7.27
CA VAL A 36 -0.62 1.99 8.19
C VAL A 36 -1.30 0.73 7.69
N PHE A 37 -0.57 -0.35 7.65
CA PHE A 37 -1.12 -1.66 7.31
C PHE A 37 -1.36 -2.47 8.58
N HIS A 38 -2.31 -3.38 8.49
CA HIS A 38 -2.64 -4.26 9.61
C HIS A 38 -2.69 -5.70 9.12
N CYS A 39 -2.01 -6.59 9.85
CA CYS A 39 -2.07 -8.01 9.55
C CYS A 39 -3.03 -8.69 10.52
N ASN A 40 -4.11 -9.27 10.00
CA ASN A 40 -5.10 -9.94 10.81
C ASN A 40 -4.60 -11.26 11.40
N THR A 41 -3.59 -11.86 10.76
CA THR A 41 -3.06 -13.14 11.19
C THR A 41 -2.28 -13.02 12.50
N CYS A 42 -1.49 -11.98 12.65
CA CYS A 42 -0.66 -11.78 13.85
C CYS A 42 -1.01 -10.50 14.59
N ASP A 43 -2.05 -9.81 14.16
CA ASP A 43 -2.54 -8.59 14.80
C ASP A 43 -1.44 -7.53 14.96
N THR A 44 -0.67 -7.34 13.89
CA THR A 44 0.44 -6.40 13.88
C THR A 44 0.13 -5.21 12.97
N ASN A 45 0.43 -4.02 13.45
CA ASN A 45 0.33 -2.80 12.65
C ASN A 45 1.73 -2.35 12.25
N TRP A 46 1.90 -1.89 11.01
CA TRP A 46 3.18 -1.35 10.58
C TRP A 46 2.98 -0.34 9.46
N SER A 47 3.92 0.57 9.33
CA SER A 47 3.92 1.53 8.23
C SER A 47 4.86 1.05 7.13
N PRO A 48 4.53 1.29 5.85
CA PRO A 48 5.42 0.91 4.76
C PRO A 48 6.69 1.76 4.79
N SER A 49 7.80 1.16 4.35
CA SER A 49 9.04 1.89 4.20
C SER A 49 8.96 2.79 2.98
N GLN A 50 9.91 3.72 2.86
CA GLN A 50 9.99 4.58 1.69
C GLN A 50 10.18 3.78 0.41
N GLU A 51 10.91 2.68 0.49
CA GLU A 51 11.10 1.79 -0.66
C GLU A 51 9.77 1.19 -1.12
N GLU A 52 8.95 0.77 -0.19
CA GLU A 52 7.65 0.22 -0.53
C GLU A 52 6.74 1.28 -1.13
N ILE A 53 6.76 2.47 -0.56
CA ILE A 53 5.99 3.59 -1.09
C ILE A 53 6.43 3.91 -2.52
N ALA A 54 7.72 3.89 -2.77
CA ALA A 54 8.26 4.14 -4.10
C ALA A 54 7.79 3.07 -5.09
N LYS A 55 7.73 1.82 -4.67
CA LYS A 55 7.23 0.73 -5.50
C LYS A 55 5.77 0.94 -5.86
N PHE A 56 4.97 1.36 -4.90
CA PHE A 56 3.56 1.63 -5.15
C PHE A 56 3.39 2.77 -6.15
N ARG A 57 4.13 3.84 -5.98
CA ARG A 57 4.10 4.98 -6.90
C ARG A 57 4.54 4.59 -8.30
N LYS A 58 5.54 3.74 -8.40
CA LYS A 58 6.02 3.25 -9.68
C LYS A 58 4.93 2.46 -10.42
N LYS A 59 4.18 1.66 -9.67
CA LYS A 59 3.11 0.88 -10.26
C LYS A 59 2.01 1.78 -10.81
N PHE A 60 1.64 2.82 -10.08
CA PHE A 60 0.67 3.78 -10.56
C PHE A 60 1.18 4.52 -11.80
N ALA A 61 2.43 4.97 -11.76
CA ALA A 61 3.02 5.69 -12.88
C ALA A 61 3.08 4.85 -14.14
N LYS A 62 3.37 3.56 -13.98
CA LYS A 62 3.45 2.64 -15.11
C LYS A 62 2.11 2.49 -15.82
N ILE A 63 1.02 2.57 -15.09
CA ILE A 63 -0.32 2.42 -15.65
C ILE A 63 -0.83 3.72 -16.22
N TRP A 64 -0.49 4.84 -15.59
CA TRP A 64 -1.03 6.15 -15.96
C TRP A 64 -0.12 6.96 -16.88
N SER A 65 1.08 6.51 -17.13
CA SER A 65 2.01 7.25 -18.00
C SER A 65 1.75 7.06 -19.48
#